data_214b68be42599f76a4a5b63aa1d5963a
#
_entry.id   214b68be42599f76a4a5b63aa1d5963a
#
_cell.length_a   1.000
_cell.length_b   1.000
_cell.length_c   1.000
_cell.angle_alpha   90.00
_cell.angle_beta   90.00
_cell.angle_gamma   90.00
#
_symmetry.space_group_name_H-M   'P 1'
#
loop_
_entity.id
_entity.type
_entity.pdbx_description
1 polymer ?
#
loop_
_entity_poly.entity_id
_entity_poly.type
_entity_poly.pdbx_seq_one_letter_code
_entity_poly.pdbx_strand_id
1 'polypeptide(L)'
;AAAEEARRIVRVPGRSTLDEYASKNLLKSIGIPATREQIVQEPDEAVAAAREIGYPVALKIVSPDIPHKTEAGAVRLNVNSDEELAQAFREIKQSASVYNPAARIEGVLVSEMVTDGLEMILGLKLDPQFGSVVLIGMGGIHTELFKDAVMGINPISKAYARSLISRLKSAPLLNGFRGGVKYDVDALADAVEKLSAFGDAMGREIAELDINPLIVLP
;
A
#
# COMPACT_ATOMS: atom_id res chain seq x y z
N ALA A 1 -11.44 1.41 -20.13
CA ALA A 1 -10.46 2.46 -19.74
C ALA A 1 -9.59 1.97 -18.56
N ALA A 2 -10.13 1.77 -17.33
CA ALA A 2 -9.33 1.38 -16.16
C ALA A 2 -8.57 0.06 -16.32
N ALA A 3 -9.20 -1.00 -16.82
CA ALA A 3 -8.55 -2.29 -17.07
C ALA A 3 -7.45 -2.22 -18.15
N GLU A 4 -7.56 -1.30 -19.09
CA GLU A 4 -6.55 -1.11 -20.13
C GLU A 4 -5.34 -0.34 -19.62
N GLU A 5 -5.56 0.66 -18.77
CA GLU A 5 -4.50 1.36 -18.05
C GLU A 5 -3.76 0.42 -17.11
N ALA A 6 -4.48 -0.37 -16.33
CA ALA A 6 -3.92 -1.40 -15.48
C ALA A 6 -3.03 -2.40 -16.26
N ARG A 7 -3.48 -2.85 -17.44
CA ARG A 7 -2.67 -3.72 -18.31
C ARG A 7 -1.38 -3.08 -18.79
N ARG A 8 -1.39 -1.77 -19.06
CA ARG A 8 -0.16 -1.05 -19.45
C ARG A 8 0.86 -1.04 -18.31
N ILE A 9 0.39 -0.85 -17.08
CA ILE A 9 1.26 -0.84 -15.88
C ILE A 9 1.82 -2.24 -15.63
N VAL A 10 1.02 -3.29 -15.77
CA VAL A 10 1.42 -4.69 -15.51
C VAL A 10 2.33 -5.24 -16.60
N ARG A 11 2.07 -4.91 -17.88
CA ARG A 11 2.80 -5.46 -19.02
C ARG A 11 4.08 -4.68 -19.34
N VAL A 12 4.98 -4.55 -18.37
CA VAL A 12 6.30 -3.97 -18.61
C VAL A 12 7.25 -5.08 -19.05
N PRO A 13 7.82 -5.03 -20.29
CA PRO A 13 8.72 -6.06 -20.77
C PRO A 13 9.91 -6.27 -19.82
N GLY A 14 10.20 -7.55 -19.50
CA GLY A 14 11.32 -7.93 -18.65
C GLY A 14 11.11 -7.74 -17.14
N ARG A 15 9.93 -7.33 -16.68
CA ARG A 15 9.58 -7.29 -15.26
C ARG A 15 8.54 -8.36 -14.92
N SER A 16 8.83 -9.17 -13.92
CA SER A 16 7.89 -10.14 -13.32
C SER A 16 7.20 -9.60 -12.06
N THR A 17 7.69 -8.50 -11.50
CA THR A 17 7.17 -7.89 -10.27
C THR A 17 7.17 -6.37 -10.43
N LEU A 18 6.12 -5.72 -9.94
CA LEU A 18 6.05 -4.27 -9.82
C LEU A 18 6.69 -3.82 -8.50
N ASP A 19 7.37 -2.69 -8.53
CA ASP A 19 7.79 -2.00 -7.30
C ASP A 19 6.60 -1.36 -6.57
N GLU A 20 6.84 -0.86 -5.34
CA GLU A 20 5.80 -0.25 -4.50
C GLU A 20 5.10 0.93 -5.19
N TYR A 21 5.87 1.81 -5.84
CA TYR A 21 5.32 3.00 -6.51
C TYR A 21 4.41 2.63 -7.70
N ALA A 22 4.87 1.73 -8.56
CA ALA A 22 4.08 1.24 -9.69
C ALA A 22 2.83 0.47 -9.22
N SER A 23 2.94 -0.32 -8.14
CA SER A 23 1.82 -1.04 -7.52
C SER A 23 0.76 -0.08 -6.99
N LYS A 24 1.13 1.00 -6.31
CA LYS A 24 0.19 2.02 -5.83
C LYS A 24 -0.50 2.76 -6.98
N ASN A 25 0.22 3.05 -8.07
CA ASN A 25 -0.38 3.64 -9.27
C ASN A 25 -1.38 2.68 -9.93
N LEU A 26 -1.08 1.38 -9.94
CA LEU A 26 -2.02 0.35 -10.38
C LEU A 26 -3.30 0.38 -9.54
N LEU A 27 -3.19 0.40 -8.20
CA LEU A 27 -4.34 0.47 -7.30
C LEU A 27 -5.19 1.73 -7.54
N LYS A 28 -4.56 2.89 -7.70
CA LYS A 28 -5.25 4.15 -8.04
C LYS A 28 -6.00 4.04 -9.37
N SER A 29 -5.43 3.38 -10.39
CA SER A 29 -6.05 3.21 -11.70
C SER A 29 -7.32 2.36 -11.68
N ILE A 30 -7.44 1.46 -10.72
CA ILE A 30 -8.65 0.64 -10.50
C ILE A 30 -9.59 1.22 -9.43
N GLY A 31 -9.28 2.44 -8.93
CA GLY A 31 -10.11 3.17 -7.99
C GLY A 31 -9.95 2.76 -6.52
N ILE A 32 -8.89 2.04 -6.16
CA ILE A 32 -8.49 1.81 -4.77
C ILE A 32 -7.57 2.96 -4.36
N PRO A 33 -7.93 3.78 -3.35
CA PRO A 33 -7.10 4.88 -2.90
C PRO A 33 -5.74 4.38 -2.38
N ALA A 34 -4.69 5.13 -2.68
CA ALA A 34 -3.37 4.92 -2.09
C ALA A 34 -2.82 6.26 -1.63
N THR A 35 -1.88 6.22 -0.68
CA THR A 35 -1.21 7.40 -0.13
C THR A 35 -0.71 8.32 -1.24
N ARG A 36 -0.76 9.63 -0.97
CA ARG A 36 -0.14 10.63 -1.83
C ARG A 36 1.36 10.51 -1.66
N GLU A 37 2.08 10.52 -2.77
CA GLU A 37 3.53 10.39 -2.74
C GLU A 37 4.15 11.03 -3.98
N GLN A 38 5.37 11.53 -3.83
CA GLN A 38 6.14 12.13 -4.90
C GLN A 38 7.62 11.76 -4.75
N ILE A 39 8.27 11.40 -5.86
CA ILE A 39 9.72 11.22 -5.92
C ILE A 39 10.35 12.57 -6.28
N VAL A 40 11.33 12.99 -5.50
CA VAL A 40 12.02 14.27 -5.63
C VAL A 40 13.53 14.09 -5.59
N GLN A 41 14.27 15.06 -6.12
CA GLN A 41 15.73 14.99 -6.21
C GLN A 41 16.42 15.90 -5.18
N GLU A 42 15.78 17.00 -4.83
CA GLU A 42 16.35 18.07 -4.02
C GLU A 42 15.50 18.36 -2.78
N PRO A 43 16.10 18.89 -1.69
CA PRO A 43 15.40 19.21 -0.45
C PRO A 43 14.23 20.18 -0.63
N ASP A 44 14.41 21.19 -1.48
CA ASP A 44 13.38 22.23 -1.70
C ASP A 44 12.14 21.63 -2.42
N GLU A 45 12.37 20.69 -3.33
CA GLU A 45 11.29 19.93 -3.97
C GLU A 45 10.55 19.05 -2.95
N ALA A 46 11.30 18.45 -2.00
CA ALA A 46 10.71 17.64 -0.93
C ALA A 46 9.83 18.47 -0.01
N VAL A 47 10.26 19.70 0.34
CA VAL A 47 9.44 20.63 1.14
C VAL A 47 8.17 21.02 0.38
N ALA A 48 8.28 21.33 -0.90
CA ALA A 48 7.11 21.66 -1.72
C ALA A 48 6.12 20.49 -1.78
N ALA A 49 6.61 19.27 -2.03
CA ALA A 49 5.80 18.05 -2.05
C ALA A 49 5.12 17.79 -0.69
N ALA A 50 5.84 17.93 0.42
CA ALA A 50 5.28 17.71 1.75
C ALA A 50 4.20 18.74 2.13
N ARG A 51 4.34 20.00 1.70
CA ARG A 51 3.31 21.03 1.88
C ARG A 51 2.02 20.71 1.11
N GLU A 52 2.17 20.12 -0.09
CA GLU A 52 1.03 19.69 -0.92
C GLU A 52 0.37 18.43 -0.34
N ILE A 53 1.16 17.46 0.11
CA ILE A 53 0.69 16.21 0.72
C ILE A 53 0.04 16.47 2.08
N GLY A 54 0.66 17.33 2.89
CA GLY A 54 0.30 17.60 4.29
C GLY A 54 1.17 16.78 5.26
N TYR A 55 1.64 17.46 6.32
CA TYR A 55 2.39 16.81 7.40
C TYR A 55 1.47 15.99 8.33
N PRO A 56 1.95 14.91 8.96
CA PRO A 56 3.30 14.37 8.86
C PRO A 56 3.54 13.59 7.57
N VAL A 57 4.81 13.54 7.13
CA VAL A 57 5.25 12.77 5.98
C VAL A 57 6.35 11.78 6.35
N ALA A 58 6.54 10.76 5.50
CA ALA A 58 7.68 9.85 5.54
C ALA A 58 8.60 10.13 4.34
N LEU A 59 9.92 9.98 4.57
CA LEU A 59 10.92 10.02 3.52
C LEU A 59 11.58 8.65 3.39
N LYS A 60 11.76 8.19 2.14
CA LYS A 60 12.42 6.92 1.83
C LYS A 60 13.33 7.10 0.62
N ILE A 61 14.55 6.56 0.67
CA ILE A 61 15.42 6.51 -0.52
C ILE A 61 14.79 5.59 -1.59
N VAL A 62 14.82 6.04 -2.82
CA VAL A 62 14.46 5.24 -3.99
C VAL A 62 15.73 4.76 -4.66
N SER A 63 16.01 3.46 -4.55
CA SER A 63 17.17 2.81 -5.14
C SER A 63 16.90 1.33 -5.36
N PRO A 64 17.21 0.77 -6.54
CA PRO A 64 17.14 -0.66 -6.78
C PRO A 64 18.25 -1.43 -6.04
N ASP A 65 19.33 -0.74 -5.67
CA ASP A 65 20.52 -1.32 -5.06
C ASP A 65 20.46 -1.32 -3.52
N ILE A 66 19.37 -0.77 -2.92
CA ILE A 66 19.13 -0.73 -1.47
C ILE A 66 17.72 -1.29 -1.18
N PRO A 67 17.55 -2.63 -1.18
CA PRO A 67 16.25 -3.25 -0.90
C PRO A 67 15.80 -3.08 0.56
N HIS A 68 16.74 -3.18 1.52
CA HIS A 68 16.47 -3.08 2.95
C HIS A 68 16.72 -1.65 3.46
N LYS A 69 15.82 -0.74 3.10
CA LYS A 69 15.96 0.72 3.35
C LYS A 69 16.05 1.08 4.84
N THR A 70 15.33 0.35 5.69
CA THR A 70 15.34 0.58 7.16
C THR A 70 16.69 0.24 7.76
N GLU A 71 17.29 -0.90 7.39
CA GLU A 71 18.62 -1.30 7.85
C GLU A 71 19.71 -0.34 7.38
N ALA A 72 19.54 0.21 6.17
CA ALA A 72 20.45 1.22 5.62
C ALA A 72 20.30 2.61 6.26
N GLY A 73 19.38 2.81 7.22
CA GLY A 73 19.07 4.15 7.75
C GLY A 73 18.50 5.10 6.70
N ALA A 74 17.96 4.56 5.62
CA ALA A 74 17.50 5.29 4.44
C ALA A 74 15.98 5.56 4.46
N VAL A 75 15.38 5.58 5.66
CA VAL A 75 13.98 5.89 5.94
C VAL A 75 13.89 6.86 7.11
N ARG A 76 13.02 7.86 7.01
CA ARG A 76 12.62 8.73 8.11
C ARG A 76 11.10 8.82 8.16
N LEU A 77 10.53 8.55 9.33
CA LEU A 77 9.08 8.60 9.58
C LEU A 77 8.73 9.79 10.47
N ASN A 78 7.46 10.19 10.49
CA ASN A 78 6.92 11.24 11.36
C ASN A 78 7.63 12.58 11.22
N VAL A 79 7.94 12.99 10.00
CA VAL A 79 8.51 14.30 9.72
C VAL A 79 7.39 15.33 9.72
N ASN A 80 7.51 16.38 10.57
CA ASN A 80 6.41 17.26 10.90
C ASN A 80 6.60 18.71 10.47
N SER A 81 7.80 19.09 10.01
CA SER A 81 8.09 20.45 9.57
C SER A 81 9.06 20.50 8.39
N ASP A 82 9.13 21.66 7.75
CA ASP A 82 10.04 21.91 6.63
C ASP A 82 11.50 21.76 7.04
N GLU A 83 11.86 22.26 8.23
CA GLU A 83 13.23 22.21 8.76
C GLU A 83 13.64 20.77 9.05
N GLU A 84 12.76 20.02 9.72
CA GLU A 84 12.95 18.59 10.00
C GLU A 84 13.07 17.79 8.70
N LEU A 85 12.27 18.12 7.69
CA LEU A 85 12.29 17.46 6.39
C LEU A 85 13.60 17.69 5.66
N ALA A 86 14.06 18.95 5.59
CA ALA A 86 15.32 19.27 4.92
C ALA A 86 16.53 18.61 5.60
N GLN A 87 16.50 18.47 6.92
CA GLN A 87 17.51 17.73 7.66
C GLN A 87 17.43 16.23 7.38
N ALA A 88 16.24 15.64 7.51
CA ALA A 88 15.99 14.22 7.26
C ALA A 88 16.39 13.82 5.83
N PHE A 89 16.10 14.66 4.84
CA PHE A 89 16.48 14.43 3.46
C PHE A 89 17.99 14.26 3.29
N ARG A 90 18.79 15.14 3.91
CA ARG A 90 20.26 15.04 3.86
C ARG A 90 20.76 13.79 4.59
N GLU A 91 20.20 13.51 5.77
CA GLU A 91 20.59 12.35 6.59
C GLU A 91 20.36 11.03 5.88
N ILE A 92 19.18 10.80 5.29
CA ILE A 92 18.89 9.54 4.59
C ILE A 92 19.73 9.36 3.33
N LYS A 93 20.04 10.45 2.59
CA LYS A 93 20.95 10.38 1.42
C LYS A 93 22.37 10.04 1.86
N GLN A 94 22.84 10.62 2.96
CA GLN A 94 24.14 10.29 3.53
C GLN A 94 24.21 8.84 4.01
N SER A 95 23.21 8.38 4.76
CA SER A 95 23.14 7.00 5.25
C SER A 95 23.15 6.01 4.10
N ALA A 96 22.37 6.24 3.06
CA ALA A 96 22.34 5.41 1.87
C ALA A 96 23.70 5.32 1.17
N SER A 97 24.42 6.46 1.06
CA SER A 97 25.76 6.52 0.46
C SER A 97 26.82 5.82 1.31
N VAL A 98 26.68 5.84 2.64
CA VAL A 98 27.56 5.09 3.55
C VAL A 98 27.29 3.59 3.47
N TYR A 99 26.00 3.20 3.42
CA TYR A 99 25.60 1.81 3.36
C TYR A 99 26.04 1.12 2.07
N ASN A 100 25.85 1.79 0.93
CA ASN A 100 26.30 1.29 -0.38
C ASN A 100 26.77 2.47 -1.25
N PRO A 101 28.09 2.76 -1.25
CA PRO A 101 28.65 3.87 -2.02
C PRO A 101 28.48 3.76 -3.54
N ALA A 102 28.22 2.54 -4.05
CA ALA A 102 27.98 2.29 -5.47
C ALA A 102 26.49 2.28 -5.84
N ALA A 103 25.58 2.47 -4.88
CA ALA A 103 24.15 2.43 -5.13
C ALA A 103 23.71 3.57 -6.03
N ARG A 104 22.88 3.23 -7.02
CA ARG A 104 22.17 4.21 -7.84
C ARG A 104 20.96 4.75 -7.06
N ILE A 105 21.03 5.99 -6.62
CA ILE A 105 19.93 6.67 -5.96
C ILE A 105 19.09 7.37 -7.03
N GLU A 106 17.82 6.94 -7.17
CA GLU A 106 16.87 7.49 -8.15
C GLU A 106 16.10 8.69 -7.60
N GLY A 107 16.21 8.96 -6.29
CA GLY A 107 15.58 10.09 -5.62
C GLY A 107 15.17 9.76 -4.18
N VAL A 108 14.39 10.65 -3.61
CA VAL A 108 13.74 10.48 -2.29
C VAL A 108 12.23 10.49 -2.49
N LEU A 109 11.55 9.47 -2.02
CA LEU A 109 10.10 9.41 -1.96
C LEU A 109 9.63 10.19 -0.73
N VAL A 110 8.82 11.21 -0.94
CA VAL A 110 8.02 11.88 0.09
C VAL A 110 6.63 11.27 0.05
N SER A 111 6.18 10.70 1.17
CA SER A 111 4.93 9.95 1.24
C SER A 111 4.07 10.42 2.40
N GLU A 112 2.77 10.52 2.16
CA GLU A 112 1.75 10.73 3.18
C GLU A 112 1.86 9.67 4.27
N MET A 113 1.71 10.10 5.53
CA MET A 113 1.57 9.18 6.66
C MET A 113 0.13 9.17 7.14
N VAL A 114 -0.47 8.00 7.08
CA VAL A 114 -1.79 7.75 7.66
C VAL A 114 -1.58 7.25 9.08
N THR A 115 -1.97 8.06 10.07
CA THR A 115 -1.77 7.77 11.49
C THR A 115 -2.98 7.15 12.17
N ASP A 116 -4.16 7.41 11.61
CA ASP A 116 -5.45 6.95 12.18
C ASP A 116 -6.08 5.92 11.24
N GLY A 117 -6.34 4.73 11.75
CA GLY A 117 -6.99 3.69 10.97
C GLY A 117 -6.71 2.29 11.49
N LEU A 118 -7.49 1.33 10.99
CA LEU A 118 -7.28 -0.08 11.27
C LEU A 118 -6.54 -0.73 10.10
N GLU A 119 -5.42 -1.36 10.39
CA GLU A 119 -4.64 -2.05 9.37
C GLU A 119 -5.32 -3.37 8.99
N MET A 120 -5.57 -3.53 7.71
CA MET A 120 -6.10 -4.75 7.10
C MET A 120 -5.14 -5.25 6.03
N ILE A 121 -5.28 -6.52 5.67
CA ILE A 121 -4.63 -7.11 4.50
C ILE A 121 -5.70 -7.39 3.45
N LEU A 122 -5.38 -7.04 2.21
CA LEU A 122 -6.21 -7.37 1.06
C LEU A 122 -5.32 -7.96 -0.02
N GLY A 123 -5.51 -9.25 -0.30
CA GLY A 123 -4.72 -10.01 -1.27
C GLY A 123 -5.55 -10.49 -2.45
N LEU A 124 -4.93 -10.62 -3.61
CA LEU A 124 -5.45 -11.29 -4.79
C LEU A 124 -4.48 -12.39 -5.18
N LYS A 125 -4.98 -13.59 -5.42
CA LYS A 125 -4.17 -14.73 -5.85
C LYS A 125 -4.87 -15.54 -6.92
N LEU A 126 -4.11 -16.03 -7.87
CA LEU A 126 -4.61 -16.98 -8.86
C LEU A 126 -4.48 -18.40 -8.30
N ASP A 127 -5.61 -19.01 -7.97
CA ASP A 127 -5.69 -20.42 -7.56
C ASP A 127 -5.85 -21.31 -8.77
N PRO A 128 -5.14 -22.46 -8.86
CA PRO A 128 -5.22 -23.37 -10.02
C PRO A 128 -6.60 -24.01 -10.21
N GLN A 129 -7.38 -24.19 -9.14
CA GLN A 129 -8.68 -24.85 -9.18
C GLN A 129 -9.84 -23.84 -9.23
N PHE A 130 -9.74 -22.75 -8.45
CA PHE A 130 -10.82 -21.79 -8.25
C PHE A 130 -10.68 -20.52 -9.09
N GLY A 131 -9.55 -20.36 -9.81
CA GLY A 131 -9.27 -19.13 -10.52
C GLY A 131 -8.83 -18.00 -9.58
N SER A 132 -9.24 -16.77 -9.85
CA SER A 132 -8.86 -15.64 -9.03
C SER A 132 -9.64 -15.64 -7.70
N VAL A 133 -8.91 -15.51 -6.58
CA VAL A 133 -9.45 -15.45 -5.21
C VAL A 133 -8.96 -14.18 -4.52
N VAL A 134 -9.81 -13.58 -3.69
CA VAL A 134 -9.45 -12.45 -2.83
C VAL A 134 -9.37 -12.92 -1.39
N LEU A 135 -8.29 -12.51 -0.71
CA LEU A 135 -8.09 -12.70 0.73
C LEU A 135 -8.32 -11.37 1.43
N ILE A 136 -9.04 -11.41 2.53
CA ILE A 136 -9.28 -10.26 3.43
C ILE A 136 -8.85 -10.70 4.82
N GLY A 137 -7.99 -9.93 5.47
CA GLY A 137 -7.48 -10.29 6.79
C GLY A 137 -7.18 -9.08 7.67
N MET A 138 -6.99 -9.34 8.96
CA MET A 138 -6.45 -8.36 9.89
C MET A 138 -4.99 -8.11 9.57
N GLY A 139 -4.58 -6.84 9.53
CA GLY A 139 -3.19 -6.41 9.33
C GLY A 139 -2.43 -6.19 10.64
N GLY A 140 -1.24 -5.60 10.53
CA GLY A 140 -0.39 -5.24 11.65
C GLY A 140 0.28 -6.44 12.34
N ILE A 141 0.86 -6.18 13.51
CA ILE A 141 1.61 -7.17 14.31
C ILE A 141 0.76 -8.37 14.78
N HIS A 142 -0.55 -8.27 14.71
CA HIS A 142 -1.48 -9.31 15.13
C HIS A 142 -1.76 -10.38 14.06
N THR A 143 -1.36 -10.13 12.82
CA THR A 143 -1.64 -11.02 11.67
C THR A 143 -1.10 -12.43 11.88
N GLU A 144 0.15 -12.54 12.33
CA GLU A 144 0.82 -13.82 12.55
C GLU A 144 0.24 -14.59 13.73
N LEU A 145 -0.24 -13.88 14.76
CA LEU A 145 -0.76 -14.49 15.98
C LEU A 145 -2.19 -15.03 15.82
N PHE A 146 -3.06 -14.29 15.13
CA PHE A 146 -4.49 -14.63 15.12
C PHE A 146 -4.95 -15.36 13.86
N LYS A 147 -4.17 -15.30 12.75
CA LYS A 147 -4.52 -15.90 11.45
C LYS A 147 -5.99 -15.61 11.09
N ASP A 148 -6.40 -14.35 11.29
CA ASP A 148 -7.76 -13.92 11.08
C ASP A 148 -7.93 -13.44 9.64
N ALA A 149 -8.28 -14.36 8.77
CA ALA A 149 -8.47 -14.08 7.37
C ALA A 149 -9.64 -14.90 6.80
N VAL A 150 -10.30 -14.34 5.80
CA VAL A 150 -11.34 -14.98 5.01
C VAL A 150 -10.98 -14.87 3.53
N MET A 151 -11.46 -15.83 2.73
CA MET A 151 -11.26 -15.82 1.29
C MET A 151 -12.61 -15.87 0.57
N GLY A 152 -12.64 -15.20 -0.58
CA GLY A 152 -13.76 -15.25 -1.51
C GLY A 152 -13.28 -15.56 -2.93
N ILE A 153 -14.07 -16.37 -3.65
CA ILE A 153 -13.82 -16.65 -5.06
C ILE A 153 -14.43 -15.52 -5.89
N ASN A 154 -13.69 -15.01 -6.87
CA ASN A 154 -14.18 -13.98 -7.77
C ASN A 154 -15.28 -14.52 -8.70
N PRO A 155 -16.25 -13.69 -9.14
CA PRO A 155 -16.39 -12.26 -8.80
C PRO A 155 -17.06 -12.04 -7.43
N ILE A 156 -16.59 -11.01 -6.70
CA ILE A 156 -17.13 -10.63 -5.39
C ILE A 156 -17.85 -9.28 -5.53
N SER A 157 -19.16 -9.26 -5.25
CA SER A 157 -19.92 -8.02 -5.14
C SER A 157 -19.68 -7.33 -3.80
N LYS A 158 -19.94 -6.03 -3.71
CA LYS A 158 -19.84 -5.25 -2.45
C LYS A 158 -20.67 -5.88 -1.31
N ALA A 159 -21.86 -6.37 -1.61
CA ALA A 159 -22.71 -7.06 -0.63
C ALA A 159 -22.07 -8.35 -0.10
N TYR A 160 -21.48 -9.15 -1.00
CA TYR A 160 -20.77 -10.36 -0.61
C TYR A 160 -19.47 -10.04 0.14
N ALA A 161 -18.74 -8.99 -0.24
CA ALA A 161 -17.58 -8.49 0.48
C ALA A 161 -17.92 -8.15 1.94
N ARG A 162 -19.02 -7.42 2.20
CA ARG A 162 -19.51 -7.16 3.56
C ARG A 162 -19.79 -8.45 4.34
N SER A 163 -20.38 -9.45 3.69
CA SER A 163 -20.62 -10.75 4.32
C SER A 163 -19.32 -11.48 4.67
N LEU A 164 -18.29 -11.41 3.81
CA LEU A 164 -16.98 -11.98 4.10
C LEU A 164 -16.30 -11.24 5.26
N ILE A 165 -16.29 -9.90 5.25
CA ILE A 165 -15.71 -9.06 6.31
C ILE A 165 -16.36 -9.38 7.66
N SER A 166 -17.69 -9.58 7.70
CA SER A 166 -18.41 -9.92 8.94
C SER A 166 -18.02 -11.27 9.55
N ARG A 167 -17.38 -12.16 8.80
CA ARG A 167 -16.88 -13.46 9.28
C ARG A 167 -15.51 -13.39 9.93
N LEU A 168 -14.81 -12.28 9.81
CA LEU A 168 -13.54 -12.07 10.51
C LEU A 168 -13.78 -12.07 12.02
N LYS A 169 -12.88 -12.69 12.77
CA LYS A 169 -12.91 -12.62 14.24
C LYS A 169 -12.71 -11.17 14.72
N SER A 170 -11.97 -10.39 13.93
CA SER A 170 -11.73 -8.96 14.15
C SER A 170 -12.87 -8.04 13.70
N ALA A 171 -13.93 -8.55 13.07
CA ALA A 171 -15.07 -7.74 12.64
C ALA A 171 -15.68 -6.83 13.74
N PRO A 172 -15.73 -7.23 15.02
CA PRO A 172 -16.16 -6.33 16.09
C PRO A 172 -15.29 -5.05 16.22
N LEU A 173 -13.98 -5.12 15.92
CA LEU A 173 -13.09 -3.96 15.96
C LEU A 173 -13.47 -2.94 14.89
N LEU A 174 -13.80 -3.40 13.68
CA LEU A 174 -14.31 -2.54 12.60
C LEU A 174 -15.60 -1.81 12.99
N ASN A 175 -16.43 -2.44 13.81
CA ASN A 175 -17.73 -1.91 14.23
C ASN A 175 -17.71 -1.12 15.55
N GLY A 176 -16.54 -0.79 16.10
CA GLY A 176 -16.42 0.02 17.31
C GLY A 176 -16.59 -0.80 18.59
N PHE A 177 -15.80 -1.86 18.74
CA PHE A 177 -15.81 -2.71 19.93
C PHE A 177 -15.66 -1.92 21.24
N ARG A 178 -16.57 -2.15 22.21
CA ARG A 178 -16.61 -1.48 23.53
C ARG A 178 -16.62 0.05 23.47
N GLY A 179 -17.31 0.64 22.49
CA GLY A 179 -17.37 2.08 22.31
C GLY A 179 -16.15 2.70 21.63
N GLY A 180 -15.29 1.88 21.05
CA GLY A 180 -14.17 2.32 20.22
C GLY A 180 -14.61 2.94 18.89
N VAL A 181 -13.62 3.29 18.08
CA VAL A 181 -13.82 3.90 16.76
C VAL A 181 -14.56 2.92 15.84
N LYS A 182 -15.51 3.44 15.06
CA LYS A 182 -16.11 2.71 13.93
C LYS A 182 -15.36 3.07 12.67
N TYR A 183 -14.97 2.06 11.92
CA TYR A 183 -14.25 2.21 10.67
C TYR A 183 -15.17 2.04 9.46
N ASP A 184 -14.80 2.61 8.33
CA ASP A 184 -15.59 2.56 7.09
C ASP A 184 -15.53 1.17 6.43
N VAL A 185 -16.36 0.26 6.93
CA VAL A 185 -16.54 -1.09 6.36
C VAL A 185 -17.06 -1.03 4.92
N ASP A 186 -17.77 0.02 4.55
CA ASP A 186 -18.29 0.21 3.21
C ASP A 186 -17.19 0.55 2.20
N ALA A 187 -16.23 1.37 2.61
CA ALA A 187 -15.03 1.64 1.81
C ALA A 187 -14.16 0.38 1.67
N LEU A 188 -14.00 -0.40 2.75
CA LEU A 188 -13.30 -1.69 2.69
C LEU A 188 -14.00 -2.65 1.71
N ALA A 189 -15.32 -2.79 1.78
CA ALA A 189 -16.08 -3.66 0.88
C ALA A 189 -16.00 -3.20 -0.58
N ASP A 190 -15.96 -1.89 -0.82
CA ASP A 190 -15.77 -1.31 -2.14
C ASP A 190 -14.36 -1.62 -2.71
N ALA A 191 -13.32 -1.54 -1.87
CA ALA A 191 -11.96 -1.94 -2.26
C ALA A 191 -11.88 -3.43 -2.62
N VAL A 192 -12.54 -4.30 -1.86
CA VAL A 192 -12.64 -5.75 -2.15
C VAL A 192 -13.32 -5.99 -3.49
N GLU A 193 -14.45 -5.34 -3.76
CA GLU A 193 -15.18 -5.48 -5.04
C GLU A 193 -14.31 -5.03 -6.22
N LYS A 194 -13.62 -3.88 -6.10
CA LYS A 194 -12.71 -3.36 -7.13
C LYS A 194 -11.53 -4.29 -7.39
N LEU A 195 -10.91 -4.81 -6.33
CA LEU A 195 -9.81 -5.76 -6.46
C LEU A 195 -10.28 -7.07 -7.11
N SER A 196 -11.46 -7.54 -6.73
CA SER A 196 -12.09 -8.72 -7.33
C SER A 196 -12.37 -8.54 -8.83
N ALA A 197 -12.97 -7.41 -9.21
CA ALA A 197 -13.23 -7.07 -10.61
C ALA A 197 -11.93 -6.94 -11.42
N PHE A 198 -10.89 -6.39 -10.81
CA PHE A 198 -9.56 -6.33 -11.40
C PHE A 198 -8.98 -7.72 -11.64
N GLY A 199 -9.01 -8.60 -10.63
CA GLY A 199 -8.52 -9.98 -10.74
C GLY A 199 -9.25 -10.78 -11.83
N ASP A 200 -10.55 -10.58 -11.95
CA ASP A 200 -11.37 -11.23 -13.00
C ASP A 200 -10.98 -10.70 -14.41
N ALA A 201 -10.80 -9.39 -14.54
CA ALA A 201 -10.43 -8.76 -15.81
C ALA A 201 -9.00 -9.10 -16.26
N MET A 202 -8.07 -9.33 -15.33
CA MET A 202 -6.68 -9.66 -15.63
C MET A 202 -6.47 -11.16 -15.84
N GLY A 203 -7.33 -12.01 -15.28
CA GLY A 203 -7.25 -13.46 -15.44
C GLY A 203 -5.89 -14.02 -15.01
N ARG A 204 -5.16 -14.64 -15.94
CA ARG A 204 -3.85 -15.26 -15.68
C ARG A 204 -2.66 -14.29 -15.77
N GLU A 205 -2.90 -13.01 -16.04
CA GLU A 205 -1.82 -12.03 -16.20
C GLU A 205 -1.22 -11.62 -14.85
N ILE A 206 -1.97 -11.82 -13.76
CA ILE A 206 -1.50 -11.56 -12.39
C ILE A 206 -1.56 -12.85 -11.58
N ALA A 207 -0.40 -13.27 -11.09
CA ALA A 207 -0.30 -14.43 -10.20
C ALA A 207 -0.70 -14.08 -8.77
N GLU A 208 -0.25 -12.92 -8.29
CA GLU A 208 -0.46 -12.47 -6.92
C GLU A 208 -0.38 -10.94 -6.82
N LEU A 209 -1.18 -10.35 -5.95
CA LEU A 209 -1.12 -8.96 -5.53
C LEU A 209 -1.42 -8.91 -4.04
N ASP A 210 -0.58 -8.19 -3.28
CA ASP A 210 -0.75 -8.01 -1.84
C ASP A 210 -0.76 -6.53 -1.48
N ILE A 211 -1.77 -6.13 -0.72
CA ILE A 211 -1.91 -4.80 -0.11
C ILE A 211 -1.75 -4.97 1.39
N ASN A 212 -0.58 -4.61 1.90
CA ASN A 212 -0.24 -4.81 3.31
C ASN A 212 0.63 -3.64 3.82
N PRO A 213 0.02 -2.71 4.59
CA PRO A 213 -1.37 -2.68 4.99
C PRO A 213 -2.31 -1.94 4.02
N LEU A 214 -3.60 -2.32 4.05
CA LEU A 214 -4.71 -1.46 3.67
C LEU A 214 -5.25 -0.80 4.93
N ILE A 215 -5.24 0.53 5.00
CA ILE A 215 -5.69 1.27 6.19
C ILE A 215 -7.15 1.67 6.02
N VAL A 216 -8.00 1.16 6.90
CA VAL A 216 -9.43 1.50 6.93
C VAL A 216 -9.61 2.64 7.91
N LEU A 217 -10.03 3.80 7.41
CA LEU A 217 -10.27 5.01 8.21
C LEU A 217 -11.63 4.96 8.92
N PRO A 218 -11.85 5.83 9.93
CA PRO A 218 -13.16 6.02 10.55
C PRO A 218 -14.24 6.47 9.58
#